data_316e929ccda64ec720eb8b531ae1dfee
#
_entry.id   316e929ccda64ec720eb8b531ae1dfee
#
_cell.length_a   1.000
_cell.length_b   1.000
_cell.length_c   1.000
_cell.angle_alpha   90.00
_cell.angle_beta   90.00
_cell.angle_gamma   90.00
#
_symmetry.space_group_name_H-M   'P 1'
#
loop_
_entity.id
_entity.type
_entity.pdbx_description
1 polymer ?
#
loop_
_entity_poly.entity_id
_entity_poly.type
_entity_poly.pdbx_seq_one_letter_code
_entity_poly.pdbx_strand_id
1 'polypeptide(L)'
;MFVVETEVGNLGKASGRMQLDTALKKAVEFHGHLGAFLVIGVRMGKLALKILKCNARSDIELRVTMKVPLFVPFSCTIDGVQVTTKCTIGNQKLAVQNSRKEICADFKVKGSNNTLKISVKPELVSQLRQEMTEGVTNEELAQRVAAQPEKQLFVLEKKSRGI
;
A
#
# COMPACT_ATOMS: atom_id res chain seq x y z
N MET A 1 -49.63 18.26 -18.62
CA MET A 1 -48.67 17.20 -18.92
C MET A 1 -47.30 17.86 -19.01
N PHE A 2 -46.63 17.93 -17.87
CA PHE A 2 -45.29 18.50 -17.81
C PHE A 2 -44.29 17.37 -18.09
N VAL A 3 -43.61 17.45 -19.20
CA VAL A 3 -42.48 16.62 -19.50
C VAL A 3 -41.32 17.16 -18.66
N VAL A 4 -40.96 16.44 -17.64
CA VAL A 4 -39.72 16.70 -16.92
C VAL A 4 -38.60 16.12 -17.80
N GLU A 5 -37.96 16.96 -18.60
CA GLU A 5 -36.67 16.66 -19.18
C GLU A 5 -35.69 16.52 -18.03
N THR A 6 -35.44 15.28 -17.66
CA THR A 6 -34.27 14.98 -16.83
C THR A 6 -33.04 15.27 -17.69
N GLU A 7 -32.45 16.42 -17.44
CA GLU A 7 -31.10 16.70 -17.89
C GLU A 7 -30.19 15.58 -17.37
N VAL A 8 -29.85 14.67 -18.26
CA VAL A 8 -28.71 13.77 -18.08
C VAL A 8 -27.46 14.63 -18.32
N GLY A 9 -27.36 15.68 -17.49
CA GLY A 9 -26.26 16.61 -17.47
C GLY A 9 -25.11 16.02 -16.69
N ASN A 10 -24.08 15.64 -17.42
CA ASN A 10 -22.70 15.70 -16.95
C ASN A 10 -22.30 14.77 -15.79
N LEU A 11 -22.64 13.48 -15.88
CA LEU A 11 -22.05 12.41 -15.04
C LEU A 11 -20.56 12.15 -15.31
N GLY A 12 -19.98 12.81 -16.33
CA GLY A 12 -18.59 12.60 -16.72
C GLY A 12 -17.54 13.36 -15.90
N LYS A 13 -17.92 14.32 -15.07
CA LYS A 13 -16.98 15.11 -14.25
C LYS A 13 -17.06 14.84 -12.74
N ALA A 14 -18.05 14.13 -12.27
CA ALA A 14 -18.15 13.72 -10.85
C ALA A 14 -17.42 12.40 -10.56
N SER A 15 -16.87 11.73 -11.54
CA SER A 15 -16.16 10.45 -11.38
C SER A 15 -14.70 10.59 -10.98
N GLY A 16 -14.25 11.78 -10.60
CA GLY A 16 -12.90 12.02 -10.07
C GLY A 16 -12.67 11.48 -8.65
N ARG A 17 -13.70 11.03 -7.96
CA ARG A 17 -13.54 10.35 -6.66
C ARG A 17 -13.17 8.89 -6.89
N MET A 18 -11.94 8.54 -6.51
CA MET A 18 -11.50 7.16 -6.48
C MET A 18 -12.46 6.33 -5.63
N GLN A 19 -13.03 5.28 -6.24
CA GLN A 19 -13.76 4.30 -5.49
C GLN A 19 -12.77 3.45 -4.70
N LEU A 20 -12.70 3.69 -3.39
CA LEU A 20 -11.81 2.97 -2.50
C LEU A 20 -12.31 1.53 -2.35
N ASP A 21 -11.43 0.54 -2.52
CA ASP A 21 -11.72 -0.82 -2.12
C ASP A 21 -11.80 -0.94 -0.58
N THR A 22 -12.32 -2.06 -0.09
CA THR A 22 -12.54 -2.26 1.36
C THR A 22 -11.25 -2.15 2.16
N ALA A 23 -10.13 -2.65 1.66
CA ALA A 23 -8.85 -2.59 2.36
C ALA A 23 -8.36 -1.15 2.47
N LEU A 24 -8.49 -0.38 1.41
CA LEU A 24 -8.07 1.02 1.41
C LEU A 24 -8.98 1.89 2.29
N LYS A 25 -10.29 1.65 2.32
CA LYS A 25 -11.20 2.31 3.26
C LYS A 25 -10.78 2.09 4.70
N LYS A 26 -10.50 0.85 5.09
CA LYS A 26 -10.02 0.51 6.44
C LYS A 26 -8.68 1.17 6.75
N ALA A 27 -7.79 1.25 5.77
CA ALA A 27 -6.50 1.90 5.96
C ALA A 27 -6.65 3.41 6.18
N VAL A 28 -7.54 4.07 5.43
CA VAL A 28 -7.83 5.50 5.61
C VAL A 28 -8.46 5.77 6.97
N GLU A 29 -9.40 4.93 7.41
CA GLU A 29 -10.01 5.03 8.76
C GLU A 29 -8.95 4.89 9.86
N PHE A 30 -8.06 3.92 9.72
CA PHE A 30 -6.99 3.67 10.68
C PHE A 30 -5.95 4.80 10.70
N HIS A 31 -5.52 5.25 9.53
CA HIS A 31 -4.45 6.24 9.35
C HIS A 31 -4.91 7.69 9.51
N GLY A 32 -6.18 7.98 9.18
CA GLY A 32 -6.80 9.29 9.31
C GLY A 32 -6.93 10.09 8.03
N HIS A 33 -6.23 9.74 6.96
CA HIS A 33 -6.35 10.40 5.65
C HIS A 33 -5.86 9.51 4.51
N LEU A 34 -6.20 9.91 3.28
CA LEU A 34 -5.74 9.26 2.06
C LEU A 34 -4.45 9.91 1.55
N GLY A 35 -3.43 9.12 1.29
CA GLY A 35 -2.17 9.57 0.72
C GLY A 35 -1.46 8.47 -0.07
N ALA A 36 -0.52 8.86 -0.93
CA ALA A 36 0.16 7.94 -1.84
C ALA A 36 0.93 6.83 -1.10
N PHE A 37 1.63 7.15 -0.02
CA PHE A 37 2.41 6.15 0.71
C PHE A 37 1.54 5.20 1.53
N LEU A 38 0.37 5.65 1.99
CA LEU A 38 -0.63 4.74 2.56
C LEU A 38 -1.11 3.73 1.52
N VAL A 39 -1.44 4.20 0.31
CA VAL A 39 -1.86 3.33 -0.81
C VAL A 39 -0.76 2.35 -1.20
N ILE A 40 0.50 2.79 -1.23
CA ILE A 40 1.65 1.91 -1.47
C ILE A 40 1.68 0.78 -0.44
N GLY A 41 1.52 1.09 0.83
CA GLY A 41 1.48 0.09 1.90
C GLY A 41 0.33 -0.90 1.75
N VAL A 42 -0.87 -0.43 1.44
CA VAL A 42 -2.03 -1.28 1.19
C VAL A 42 -1.77 -2.22 0.01
N ARG A 43 -1.27 -1.71 -1.09
CA ARG A 43 -0.97 -2.50 -2.29
C ARG A 43 0.16 -3.50 -2.06
N MET A 44 1.19 -3.12 -1.32
CA MET A 44 2.28 -3.99 -0.92
C MET A 44 1.78 -5.19 -0.08
N GLY A 45 0.96 -4.93 0.92
CA GLY A 45 0.39 -5.95 1.77
C GLY A 45 -0.53 -6.91 1.00
N LYS A 46 -1.41 -6.37 0.15
CA LYS A 46 -2.29 -7.17 -0.71
C LYS A 46 -1.50 -8.07 -1.66
N LEU A 47 -0.46 -7.52 -2.28
CA LEU A 47 0.41 -8.26 -3.19
C LEU A 47 1.13 -9.41 -2.47
N ALA A 48 1.65 -9.16 -1.28
CA ALA A 48 2.30 -10.18 -0.47
C ALA A 48 1.35 -11.33 -0.12
N LEU A 49 0.14 -11.03 0.34
CA LEU A 49 -0.88 -12.03 0.65
C LEU A 49 -1.26 -12.89 -0.57
N LYS A 50 -1.36 -12.26 -1.72
CA LYS A 50 -1.65 -12.94 -3.00
C LYS A 50 -0.53 -13.88 -3.41
N ILE A 51 0.72 -13.41 -3.41
CA ILE A 51 1.90 -14.21 -3.82
C ILE A 51 2.15 -15.37 -2.86
N LEU A 52 2.03 -15.13 -1.57
CA LEU A 52 2.24 -16.14 -0.53
C LEU A 52 1.03 -17.07 -0.35
N LYS A 53 -0.05 -16.84 -1.10
CA LYS A 53 -1.30 -17.59 -1.04
C LYS A 53 -1.87 -17.70 0.38
N CYS A 54 -1.71 -16.64 1.15
CA CYS A 54 -2.30 -16.51 2.46
C CYS A 54 -3.24 -15.32 2.51
N ASN A 55 -4.24 -15.40 3.36
CA ASN A 55 -5.10 -14.27 3.67
C ASN A 55 -4.97 -13.92 5.16
N ALA A 56 -5.42 -12.75 5.54
CA ALA A 56 -5.30 -12.26 6.92
C ALA A 56 -6.09 -13.10 7.95
N ARG A 57 -6.93 -14.02 7.50
CA ARG A 57 -7.77 -14.93 8.34
C ARG A 57 -7.28 -16.37 8.32
N SER A 58 -6.23 -16.70 7.57
CA SER A 58 -5.69 -18.06 7.52
C SER A 58 -4.93 -18.36 8.82
N ASP A 59 -4.83 -19.64 9.16
CA ASP A 59 -3.99 -20.12 10.28
C ASP A 59 -2.48 -19.97 9.98
N ILE A 60 -2.16 -19.47 8.80
CA ILE A 60 -0.78 -19.20 8.40
C ILE A 60 -0.26 -18.01 9.18
N GLU A 61 0.77 -18.22 9.98
CA GLU A 61 1.43 -17.14 10.69
C GLU A 61 2.39 -16.39 9.78
N LEU A 62 1.98 -15.19 9.37
CA LEU A 62 2.81 -14.27 8.61
C LEU A 62 3.58 -13.34 9.57
N ARG A 63 4.85 -13.11 9.27
CA ARG A 63 5.68 -12.10 9.94
C ARG A 63 6.24 -11.15 8.91
N VAL A 64 6.28 -9.88 9.26
CA VAL A 64 6.73 -8.80 8.38
C VAL A 64 7.84 -8.01 9.05
N THR A 65 8.91 -7.73 8.31
CA THR A 65 9.94 -6.77 8.71
C THR A 65 9.99 -5.67 7.67
N MET A 66 9.68 -4.45 8.07
CA MET A 66 9.73 -3.28 7.19
C MET A 66 10.99 -2.47 7.42
N LYS A 67 11.56 -1.97 6.32
CA LYS A 67 12.60 -0.95 6.32
C LYS A 67 12.07 0.26 5.59
N VAL A 68 11.96 1.37 6.28
CA VAL A 68 11.38 2.60 5.76
C VAL A 68 11.96 3.79 6.52
N PRO A 69 12.12 4.96 5.88
CA PRO A 69 12.44 6.17 6.62
C PRO A 69 11.32 6.47 7.63
N LEU A 70 11.67 6.55 8.92
CA LEU A 70 10.70 6.70 10.00
C LEU A 70 10.25 8.15 10.19
N PHE A 71 9.83 8.77 9.10
CA PHE A 71 9.18 10.09 9.09
C PHE A 71 8.18 10.18 7.95
N VAL A 72 7.19 11.04 8.13
CA VAL A 72 6.15 11.25 7.11
C VAL A 72 6.73 11.92 5.85
N PRO A 73 6.26 11.57 4.65
CA PRO A 73 5.14 10.68 4.36
C PRO A 73 5.52 9.19 4.23
N PHE A 74 6.79 8.84 4.27
CA PHE A 74 7.27 7.48 3.98
C PHE A 74 6.77 6.45 4.99
N SER A 75 6.75 6.82 6.28
CA SER A 75 6.28 5.96 7.37
C SER A 75 4.79 5.59 7.25
N CYS A 76 4.00 6.33 6.49
CA CYS A 76 2.60 6.00 6.21
C CYS A 76 2.42 4.64 5.53
N THR A 77 3.45 4.15 4.83
CA THR A 77 3.48 2.81 4.23
C THR A 77 3.27 1.71 5.27
N ILE A 78 3.77 1.92 6.50
CA ILE A 78 3.63 0.96 7.60
C ILE A 78 2.16 0.69 7.91
N ASP A 79 1.36 1.73 8.01
CA ASP A 79 -0.06 1.61 8.35
C ASP A 79 -0.84 0.82 7.29
N GLY A 80 -0.52 1.04 6.02
CA GLY A 80 -1.12 0.28 4.92
C GLY A 80 -0.81 -1.22 5.01
N VAL A 81 0.42 -1.58 5.32
CA VAL A 81 0.83 -2.98 5.50
C VAL A 81 0.16 -3.59 6.73
N GLN A 82 0.09 -2.87 7.85
CA GLN A 82 -0.57 -3.34 9.07
C GLN A 82 -2.04 -3.68 8.84
N VAL A 83 -2.76 -2.78 8.18
CA VAL A 83 -4.20 -2.96 7.94
C VAL A 83 -4.48 -4.14 7.03
N THR A 84 -3.68 -4.35 5.99
CA THR A 84 -3.90 -5.43 5.02
C THR A 84 -3.48 -6.80 5.54
N THR A 85 -2.33 -6.88 6.17
CA THR A 85 -1.74 -8.15 6.59
C THR A 85 -2.17 -8.60 7.99
N LYS A 86 -2.69 -7.69 8.81
CA LYS A 86 -2.93 -7.89 10.25
C LYS A 86 -1.66 -8.19 11.05
N CYS A 87 -0.50 -7.99 10.45
CA CYS A 87 0.77 -7.95 11.16
C CYS A 87 0.99 -6.54 11.69
N THR A 88 1.02 -6.38 13.00
CA THR A 88 1.13 -5.09 13.66
C THR A 88 2.26 -5.06 14.67
N ILE A 89 2.67 -3.87 15.06
CA ILE A 89 3.61 -3.70 16.17
C ILE A 89 3.01 -4.30 17.46
N GLY A 90 1.73 -4.05 17.72
CA GLY A 90 1.06 -4.50 18.93
C GLY A 90 0.96 -6.02 19.08
N ASN A 91 0.74 -6.74 17.98
CA ASN A 91 0.71 -8.22 18.03
C ASN A 91 2.08 -8.87 17.79
N GLN A 92 3.14 -8.06 17.69
CA GLN A 92 4.54 -8.49 17.50
C GLN A 92 4.80 -9.30 16.21
N LYS A 93 3.92 -9.19 15.23
CA LYS A 93 4.10 -9.81 13.90
C LYS A 93 4.71 -8.86 12.88
N LEU A 94 4.87 -7.59 13.23
CA LEU A 94 5.54 -6.58 12.44
C LEU A 94 6.72 -6.00 13.24
N ALA A 95 7.89 -5.96 12.60
CA ALA A 95 9.06 -5.21 13.05
C ALA A 95 9.35 -4.09 12.06
N VAL A 96 9.79 -2.94 12.56
CA VAL A 96 10.14 -1.78 11.75
C VAL A 96 11.58 -1.36 12.01
N GLN A 97 12.33 -1.14 10.95
CA GLN A 97 13.69 -0.65 10.97
C GLN A 97 13.78 0.66 10.20
N ASN A 98 14.51 1.61 10.75
CA ASN A 98 14.76 2.86 10.04
C ASN A 98 15.71 2.64 8.86
N SER A 99 15.42 3.27 7.73
CA SER A 99 16.30 3.32 6.58
C SER A 99 16.51 4.76 6.14
N ARG A 100 17.56 5.01 5.35
CA ARG A 100 17.80 6.35 4.80
C ARG A 100 16.94 6.67 3.58
N LYS A 101 16.69 5.66 2.73
CA LYS A 101 16.00 5.84 1.44
C LYS A 101 15.08 4.68 1.09
N GLU A 102 15.44 3.48 1.50
CA GLU A 102 14.75 2.25 1.11
C GLU A 102 13.37 2.16 1.76
N ILE A 103 12.36 1.82 0.95
CA ILE A 103 11.04 1.44 1.43
C ILE A 103 10.80 0.03 0.95
N CYS A 104 10.91 -0.93 1.85
CA CYS A 104 10.69 -2.34 1.54
C CYS A 104 10.14 -3.11 2.73
N ALA A 105 9.63 -4.29 2.46
CA ALA A 105 9.18 -5.23 3.47
C ALA A 105 9.59 -6.66 3.10
N ASP A 106 10.06 -7.40 4.08
CA ASP A 106 10.28 -8.83 4.03
C ASP A 106 9.07 -9.54 4.67
N PHE A 107 8.40 -10.37 3.88
CA PHE A 107 7.26 -11.18 4.32
C PHE A 107 7.69 -12.64 4.44
N LYS A 108 7.55 -13.19 5.64
CA LYS A 108 7.93 -14.56 5.96
C LYS A 108 6.75 -15.32 6.54
N VAL A 109 6.46 -16.48 5.96
CA VAL A 109 5.51 -17.43 6.51
C VAL A 109 6.25 -18.33 7.52
N LYS A 110 5.74 -18.45 8.74
CA LYS A 110 6.30 -19.34 9.76
C LYS A 110 6.31 -20.79 9.28
N GLY A 111 7.41 -21.46 9.48
CA GLY A 111 7.61 -22.84 9.01
C GLY A 111 8.02 -22.94 7.53
N SER A 112 8.08 -21.84 6.80
CA SER A 112 8.61 -21.78 5.44
C SER A 112 10.04 -21.23 5.42
N ASN A 113 10.86 -21.80 4.55
CA ASN A 113 12.20 -21.26 4.28
C ASN A 113 12.19 -20.09 3.27
N ASN A 114 11.02 -19.77 2.73
CA ASN A 114 10.87 -18.75 1.71
C ASN A 114 10.55 -17.40 2.35
N THR A 115 11.24 -16.37 1.89
CA THR A 115 10.95 -14.97 2.21
C THR A 115 10.67 -14.21 0.93
N LEU A 116 9.59 -13.45 0.91
CA LEU A 116 9.26 -12.52 -0.15
C LEU A 116 9.66 -11.11 0.27
N LYS A 117 10.60 -10.51 -0.46
CA LYS A 117 10.92 -9.08 -0.31
C LYS A 117 10.19 -8.29 -1.38
N ILE A 118 9.46 -7.26 -0.96
CA ILE A 118 8.83 -6.28 -1.85
C ILE A 118 9.46 -4.91 -1.56
N SER A 119 10.05 -4.31 -2.58
CA SER A 119 10.67 -2.98 -2.49
C SER A 119 9.91 -2.00 -3.37
N VAL A 120 9.69 -0.80 -2.87
CA VAL A 120 9.16 0.30 -3.70
C VAL A 120 10.25 0.78 -4.63
N LYS A 121 9.93 0.98 -5.90
CA LYS A 121 10.91 1.50 -6.87
C LYS A 121 11.40 2.89 -6.46
N PRO A 122 12.73 3.10 -6.39
CA PRO A 122 13.30 4.39 -5.98
C PRO A 122 12.84 5.56 -6.85
N GLU A 123 12.65 5.31 -8.14
CA GLU A 123 12.19 6.31 -9.12
C GLU A 123 10.79 6.82 -8.78
N LEU A 124 9.91 5.91 -8.36
CA LEU A 124 8.56 6.27 -7.92
C LEU A 124 8.61 7.14 -6.65
N VAL A 125 9.44 6.77 -5.69
CA VAL A 125 9.60 7.53 -4.44
C VAL A 125 10.09 8.94 -4.74
N SER A 126 11.09 9.08 -5.60
CA SER A 126 11.63 10.37 -6.00
C SER A 126 10.60 11.22 -6.73
N GLN A 127 9.85 10.63 -7.64
CA GLN A 127 8.77 11.31 -8.38
C GLN A 127 7.69 11.82 -7.44
N LEU A 128 7.19 10.97 -6.54
CA LEU A 128 6.16 11.36 -5.58
C LEU A 128 6.62 12.50 -4.66
N ARG A 129 7.87 12.47 -4.21
CA ARG A 129 8.44 13.55 -3.39
C ARG A 129 8.48 14.86 -4.15
N GLN A 130 8.96 14.85 -5.39
CA GLN A 130 9.03 16.03 -6.23
C GLN A 130 7.63 16.62 -6.45
N GLU A 131 6.66 15.81 -6.81
CA GLU A 131 5.29 16.26 -7.05
C GLU A 131 4.61 16.82 -5.81
N MET A 132 4.86 16.23 -4.63
CA MET A 132 4.42 16.80 -3.36
C MET A 132 5.00 18.19 -3.13
N THR A 133 6.28 18.39 -3.43
CA THR A 133 6.94 19.69 -3.33
C THR A 133 6.35 20.70 -4.31
N GLU A 134 5.94 20.25 -5.48
CA GLU A 134 5.28 21.07 -6.52
C GLU A 134 3.80 21.39 -6.21
N GLY A 135 3.25 20.84 -5.13
CA GLY A 135 1.90 21.10 -4.65
C GLY A 135 0.82 20.16 -5.21
N VAL A 136 1.20 19.04 -5.83
CA VAL A 136 0.22 18.01 -6.21
C VAL A 136 -0.42 17.43 -4.95
N THR A 137 -1.74 17.31 -4.94
CA THR A 137 -2.49 16.92 -3.75
C THR A 137 -2.28 15.45 -3.39
N ASN A 138 -2.41 15.13 -2.09
CA ASN A 138 -2.35 13.75 -1.59
C ASN A 138 -3.37 12.84 -2.30
N GLU A 139 -4.56 13.35 -2.57
CA GLU A 139 -5.63 12.59 -3.25
C GLU A 139 -5.25 12.24 -4.69
N GLU A 140 -4.72 13.20 -5.45
CA GLU A 140 -4.28 12.95 -6.84
C GLU A 140 -3.15 11.92 -6.90
N LEU A 141 -2.16 12.05 -6.02
CA LEU A 141 -1.05 11.11 -5.93
C LEU A 141 -1.53 9.72 -5.52
N ALA A 142 -2.44 9.64 -4.55
CA ALA A 142 -3.04 8.39 -4.09
C ALA A 142 -3.83 7.69 -5.20
N GLN A 143 -4.64 8.43 -5.96
CA GLN A 143 -5.40 7.91 -7.09
C GLN A 143 -4.49 7.32 -8.17
N ARG A 144 -3.41 8.03 -8.49
CA ARG A 144 -2.44 7.58 -9.47
C ARG A 144 -1.73 6.30 -9.05
N VAL A 145 -1.25 6.25 -7.81
CA VAL A 145 -0.61 5.06 -7.25
C VAL A 145 -1.58 3.89 -7.18
N ALA A 146 -2.84 4.12 -6.84
CA ALA A 146 -3.87 3.08 -6.82
C ALA A 146 -4.13 2.46 -8.20
N ALA A 147 -4.01 3.25 -9.26
CA ALA A 147 -4.26 2.83 -10.64
C ALA A 147 -3.01 2.24 -11.34
N GLN A 148 -1.81 2.48 -10.84
CA GLN A 148 -0.58 1.99 -11.47
C GLN A 148 -0.45 0.47 -11.38
N PRO A 149 0.05 -0.21 -12.44
CA PRO A 149 0.37 -1.64 -12.37
C PRO A 149 1.42 -1.95 -11.31
N GLU A 150 1.31 -3.10 -10.65
CA GLU A 150 2.24 -3.53 -9.59
C GLU A 150 3.70 -3.49 -10.01
N LYS A 151 3.99 -3.88 -11.27
CA LYS A 151 5.33 -3.85 -11.85
C LYS A 151 5.95 -2.45 -11.96
N GLN A 152 5.11 -1.40 -11.95
CA GLN A 152 5.58 0.00 -11.92
C GLN A 152 5.83 0.51 -10.51
N LEU A 153 5.23 -0.13 -9.51
CA LEU A 153 5.38 0.24 -8.10
C LEU A 153 6.52 -0.49 -7.41
N PHE A 154 6.68 -1.78 -7.69
CA PHE A 154 7.48 -2.69 -6.87
C PHE A 154 8.52 -3.48 -7.64
N VAL A 155 9.59 -3.81 -6.93
CA VAL A 155 10.54 -4.86 -7.26
C VAL A 155 10.33 -6.02 -6.29
N LEU A 156 10.24 -7.23 -6.80
CA LEU A 156 10.00 -8.45 -6.04
C LEU A 156 11.24 -9.33 -6.01
N GLU A 157 11.63 -9.80 -4.84
CA GLU A 157 12.69 -10.76 -4.65
C GLU A 157 12.19 -11.92 -3.79
N LYS A 158 12.30 -13.15 -4.32
CA LYS A 158 12.05 -14.36 -3.53
C LYS A 158 13.39 -14.91 -3.07
N LYS A 159 13.57 -15.05 -1.75
CA LYS A 159 14.73 -15.68 -1.16
C LYS A 159 14.31 -17.04 -0.61
N SER A 160 14.95 -18.10 -1.09
CA SER A 160 14.88 -19.43 -0.50
C SER A 160 16.17 -19.64 0.28
N ARG A 161 16.07 -19.90 1.59
CA ARG A 161 17.23 -20.39 2.32
C ARG A 161 17.43 -21.85 1.90
N GLY A 162 18.50 -22.13 1.13
CA GLY A 162 18.96 -23.47 0.88
C GLY A 162 19.16 -24.24 2.20
N ILE A 163 18.88 -25.50 2.15
CA ILE A 163 19.11 -26.46 3.24
C ILE A 163 20.60 -26.51 3.54
#